data_b49f110270de45e37279d96eff3d8dea
#
_entry.id   b49f110270de45e37279d96eff3d8dea
#
_cell.length_a   1.000
_cell.length_b   1.000
_cell.length_c   1.000
_cell.angle_alpha   90.00
_cell.angle_beta   90.00
_cell.angle_gamma   90.00
#
_symmetry.space_group_name_H-M   'P 1'
#
loop_
_entity.id
_entity.type
_entity.pdbx_description
1 polymer ?
#
loop_
_entity_poly.entity_id
_entity_poly.type
_entity_poly.pdbx_seq_one_letter_code
_entity_poly.pdbx_strand_id
1 'polypeptide(L)'
;LSLHDALPILCMLFIYFVTNPLLVYWCIRQNPYPLIFQCLKRSALTAFFTRSSAANIPVNMKVCEEMGLDRDTYSVTIPLGATINMDGAAITITVMTMATAFTLGIHVDIPTAIILSLLAALSACGASGVAGGSLLLIPMACSLFGISDDISMQVVAVGFIIGVVQDSVETALNYANDKSYC
;
A
#
# COMPACT_ATOMS: atom_id res chain seq x y z
N LEU A 1 12.19 -11.22 -13.04
CA LEU A 1 10.89 -10.82 -12.48
C LEU A 1 9.85 -11.79 -13.00
N SER A 2 9.31 -12.62 -12.12
CA SER A 2 8.19 -13.49 -12.50
C SER A 2 6.91 -12.67 -12.62
N LEU A 3 5.91 -13.22 -13.34
CA LEU A 3 4.59 -12.57 -13.44
C LEU A 3 3.98 -12.31 -12.05
N HIS A 4 4.26 -13.17 -11.08
CA HIS A 4 3.81 -13.05 -9.71
C HIS A 4 4.41 -11.85 -8.96
N ASP A 5 5.67 -11.48 -9.26
CA ASP A 5 6.33 -10.33 -8.65
C ASP A 5 5.83 -9.00 -9.22
N ALA A 6 5.41 -9.01 -10.49
CA ALA A 6 4.88 -7.84 -11.17
C ALA A 6 3.41 -7.54 -10.79
N LEU A 7 2.64 -8.57 -10.40
CA LEU A 7 1.20 -8.45 -10.16
C LEU A 7 0.85 -7.45 -9.04
N PRO A 8 1.51 -7.45 -7.86
CA PRO A 8 1.24 -6.44 -6.84
C PRO A 8 1.48 -5.01 -7.36
N ILE A 9 2.59 -4.79 -8.07
CA ILE A 9 2.94 -3.49 -8.64
C ILE A 9 1.88 -3.03 -9.65
N LEU A 10 1.42 -3.91 -10.53
CA LEU A 10 0.38 -3.59 -11.51
C LEU A 10 -0.95 -3.26 -10.84
N CYS A 11 -1.35 -4.01 -9.80
CA CYS A 11 -2.55 -3.72 -9.02
C CYS A 11 -2.45 -2.36 -8.32
N MET A 12 -1.31 -2.06 -7.72
CA MET A 12 -1.05 -0.77 -7.07
C MET A 12 -1.14 0.39 -8.07
N LEU A 13 -0.49 0.26 -9.22
CA LEU A 13 -0.53 1.27 -10.28
C LEU A 13 -1.95 1.48 -10.81
N PHE A 14 -2.72 0.39 -10.98
CA PHE A 14 -4.12 0.49 -11.40
C PHE A 14 -4.96 1.27 -10.37
N ILE A 15 -4.84 0.94 -9.10
CA ILE A 15 -5.58 1.65 -8.05
C ILE A 15 -5.18 3.13 -8.01
N TYR A 16 -3.89 3.43 -8.08
CA TYR A 16 -3.39 4.79 -8.01
C TYR A 16 -3.77 5.65 -9.22
N PHE A 17 -3.69 5.11 -10.43
CA PHE A 17 -3.95 5.90 -11.65
C PHE A 17 -5.39 5.81 -12.16
N VAL A 18 -6.20 4.89 -11.67
CA VAL A 18 -7.59 4.70 -12.11
C VAL A 18 -8.56 4.92 -10.95
N THR A 19 -8.44 4.12 -9.89
CA THR A 19 -9.44 4.11 -8.80
C THR A 19 -9.39 5.41 -7.98
N ASN A 20 -8.20 5.83 -7.54
CA ASN A 20 -8.06 7.04 -6.74
C ASN A 20 -8.40 8.32 -7.48
N PRO A 21 -7.95 8.53 -8.75
CA PRO A 21 -8.42 9.68 -9.54
C PRO A 21 -9.93 9.71 -9.71
N LEU A 22 -10.57 8.55 -9.86
CA LEU A 22 -12.02 8.46 -9.99
C LEU A 22 -12.72 8.89 -8.70
N LEU A 23 -12.23 8.47 -7.54
CA LEU A 23 -12.75 8.88 -6.23
C LEU A 23 -12.55 10.38 -6.01
N VAL A 24 -11.35 10.90 -6.28
CA VAL A 24 -11.06 12.34 -6.16
C VAL A 24 -11.94 13.16 -7.10
N TYR A 25 -12.10 12.71 -8.36
CA TYR A 25 -13.02 13.36 -9.31
C TYR A 25 -14.47 13.38 -8.80
N TRP A 26 -14.91 12.29 -8.20
CA TRP A 26 -16.26 12.21 -7.65
C TRP A 26 -16.49 13.19 -6.48
N CYS A 27 -15.46 13.41 -5.66
CA CYS A 27 -15.50 14.36 -4.55
C CYS A 27 -15.39 15.82 -5.01
N ILE A 28 -14.41 16.13 -5.85
CA ILE A 28 -14.06 17.52 -6.20
C ILE A 28 -14.75 17.99 -7.48
N ARG A 29 -15.19 17.06 -8.34
CA ARG A 29 -15.80 17.33 -9.67
C ARG A 29 -14.89 18.11 -10.63
N GLN A 30 -13.58 18.05 -10.44
CA GLN A 30 -12.55 18.65 -11.28
C GLN A 30 -11.54 17.58 -11.71
N ASN A 31 -10.70 17.92 -12.72
CA ASN A 31 -9.67 16.99 -13.17
C ASN A 31 -8.65 16.69 -12.06
N PRO A 32 -8.55 15.45 -11.55
CA PRO A 32 -7.70 15.11 -10.43
C PRO A 32 -6.22 14.95 -10.81
N TYR A 33 -5.92 14.70 -12.08
CA TYR A 33 -4.57 14.34 -12.52
C TYR A 33 -3.50 15.42 -12.23
N PRO A 34 -3.74 16.73 -12.41
CA PRO A 34 -2.73 17.73 -12.06
C PRO A 34 -2.31 17.66 -10.59
N LEU A 35 -3.27 17.47 -9.67
CA LEU A 35 -3.03 17.32 -8.25
C LEU A 35 -2.23 16.04 -7.95
N ILE A 36 -2.65 14.93 -8.51
CA ILE A 36 -2.01 13.62 -8.34
C ILE A 36 -0.55 13.66 -8.82
N PHE A 37 -0.29 14.21 -10.00
CA PHE A 37 1.07 14.33 -10.51
C PHE A 37 1.94 15.30 -9.71
N GLN A 38 1.36 16.37 -9.18
CA GLN A 38 2.08 17.30 -8.29
C GLN A 38 2.48 16.61 -6.98
N CYS A 39 1.57 15.86 -6.36
CA CYS A 39 1.83 15.08 -5.16
C CYS A 39 2.90 14.02 -5.43
N LEU A 40 2.77 13.25 -6.52
CA LEU A 40 3.72 12.22 -6.89
C LEU A 40 5.14 12.78 -7.10
N LYS A 41 5.26 13.86 -7.87
CA LYS A 41 6.56 14.47 -8.18
C LYS A 41 7.31 14.97 -6.95
N ARG A 42 6.60 15.49 -5.95
CA ARG A 42 7.22 16.13 -4.78
C ARG A 42 7.56 15.18 -3.65
N SER A 43 6.86 14.08 -3.52
CA SER A 43 7.02 13.19 -2.36
C SER A 43 7.29 11.73 -2.69
N ALA A 44 6.81 11.23 -3.82
CA ALA A 44 6.97 9.82 -4.14
C ALA A 44 8.44 9.42 -4.29
N LEU A 45 9.28 10.33 -4.80
CA LEU A 45 10.73 10.05 -4.92
C LEU A 45 11.37 9.78 -3.55
N THR A 46 11.08 10.63 -2.56
CA THR A 46 11.60 10.44 -1.20
C THR A 46 11.04 9.17 -0.56
N ALA A 47 9.74 8.93 -0.70
CA ALA A 47 9.09 7.73 -0.20
C ALA A 47 9.62 6.45 -0.84
N PHE A 48 9.88 6.48 -2.15
CA PHE A 48 10.46 5.37 -2.89
C PHE A 48 11.82 4.93 -2.35
N PHE A 49 12.69 5.89 -2.03
CA PHE A 49 14.03 5.58 -1.52
C PHE A 49 14.06 5.25 -0.03
N THR A 50 13.22 5.89 0.78
CA THR A 50 13.16 5.61 2.22
C THR A 50 12.41 4.34 2.57
N ARG A 51 11.45 3.93 1.74
CA ARG A 51 10.53 2.79 1.97
C ARG A 51 9.84 2.86 3.34
N SER A 52 9.61 4.07 3.84
CA SER A 52 8.99 4.28 5.15
C SER A 52 8.03 5.45 5.09
N SER A 53 6.73 5.17 5.23
CA SER A 53 5.69 6.19 5.30
C SER A 53 5.90 7.10 6.53
N ALA A 54 6.28 6.52 7.67
CA ALA A 54 6.53 7.27 8.89
C ALA A 54 7.69 8.28 8.74
N ALA A 55 8.79 7.89 8.10
CA ALA A 55 9.95 8.77 7.87
C ALA A 55 9.62 9.94 6.92
N ASN A 56 8.56 9.81 6.13
CA ASN A 56 8.18 10.84 5.16
C ASN A 56 7.11 11.81 5.67
N ILE A 57 6.54 11.62 6.86
CA ILE A 57 5.55 12.54 7.46
C ILE A 57 6.02 14.01 7.38
N PRO A 58 7.25 14.38 7.81
CA PRO A 58 7.68 15.79 7.75
C PRO A 58 7.72 16.35 6.32
N VAL A 59 8.09 15.50 5.34
CA VAL A 59 8.12 15.90 3.92
C VAL A 59 6.70 16.21 3.41
N ASN A 60 5.72 15.38 3.76
CA ASN A 60 4.33 15.61 3.39
C ASN A 60 3.75 16.87 4.05
N MET A 61 4.00 17.04 5.33
CA MET A 61 3.57 18.24 6.04
C MET A 61 4.10 19.52 5.38
N LYS A 62 5.40 19.50 5.00
CA LYS A 62 6.00 20.65 4.30
C LYS A 62 5.35 20.89 2.93
N VAL A 63 5.02 19.86 2.17
CA VAL A 63 4.33 20.04 0.88
C VAL A 63 2.91 20.59 1.07
N CYS A 64 2.18 20.16 2.10
CA CYS A 64 0.86 20.73 2.43
C CYS A 64 0.96 22.21 2.81
N GLU A 65 1.99 22.58 3.57
CA GLU A 65 2.29 23.99 3.92
C GLU A 65 2.57 24.83 2.66
N GLU A 66 3.42 24.31 1.74
CA GLU A 66 3.73 24.96 0.47
C GLU A 66 2.51 25.10 -0.46
N MET A 67 1.55 24.20 -0.35
CA MET A 67 0.28 24.25 -1.07
C MET A 67 -0.74 25.21 -0.45
N GLY A 68 -0.43 25.77 0.71
CA GLY A 68 -1.31 26.71 1.43
C GLY A 68 -2.51 26.03 2.11
N LEU A 69 -2.39 24.74 2.42
CA LEU A 69 -3.45 24.01 3.13
C LEU A 69 -3.51 24.43 4.61
N ASP A 70 -4.67 24.24 5.22
CA ASP A 70 -4.87 24.56 6.63
C ASP A 70 -4.00 23.67 7.53
N ARG A 71 -3.20 24.31 8.40
CA ARG A 71 -2.24 23.65 9.26
C ARG A 71 -2.90 22.70 10.26
N ASP A 72 -4.02 23.09 10.83
CA ASP A 72 -4.71 22.29 11.84
C ASP A 72 -5.23 20.97 11.21
N THR A 73 -5.64 21.03 9.95
CA THR A 73 -6.08 19.88 9.19
C THR A 73 -4.91 18.94 8.84
N TYR A 74 -3.86 19.42 8.15
CA TYR A 74 -2.81 18.51 7.69
C TYR A 74 -1.90 18.00 8.81
N SER A 75 -1.81 18.71 9.95
CA SER A 75 -1.02 18.23 11.10
C SER A 75 -1.60 16.96 11.75
N VAL A 76 -2.89 16.70 11.54
CA VAL A 76 -3.58 15.49 12.01
C VAL A 76 -3.71 14.47 10.87
N THR A 77 -4.15 14.90 9.69
CA THR A 77 -4.46 13.98 8.58
C THR A 77 -3.23 13.30 8.02
N ILE A 78 -2.07 13.98 7.91
CA ILE A 78 -0.85 13.39 7.38
C ILE A 78 -0.27 12.29 8.29
N PRO A 79 -0.07 12.50 9.61
CA PRO A 79 0.37 11.41 10.49
C PRO A 79 -0.65 10.25 10.56
N LEU A 80 -1.94 10.55 10.57
CA LEU A 80 -2.99 9.55 10.59
C LEU A 80 -2.97 8.72 9.29
N GLY A 81 -2.92 9.38 8.13
CA GLY A 81 -2.82 8.74 6.82
C GLY A 81 -1.61 7.81 6.70
N ALA A 82 -0.45 8.24 7.18
CA ALA A 82 0.77 7.42 7.19
C ALA A 82 0.62 6.09 7.96
N THR A 83 -0.42 5.93 8.75
CA THR A 83 -0.71 4.70 9.50
C THR A 83 -1.91 3.93 8.99
N ILE A 84 -2.98 4.60 8.54
CA ILE A 84 -4.23 3.93 8.14
C ILE A 84 -4.45 3.84 6.64
N ASN A 85 -3.84 4.72 5.85
CA ASN A 85 -3.96 4.72 4.40
C ASN A 85 -2.86 3.86 3.75
N MET A 86 -3.01 2.55 3.87
CA MET A 86 -2.03 1.53 3.49
C MET A 86 -2.55 0.62 2.37
N ASP A 87 -3.08 1.21 1.30
CA ASP A 87 -3.66 0.48 0.17
C ASP A 87 -2.67 -0.49 -0.48
N GLY A 88 -1.43 -0.06 -0.66
CA GLY A 88 -0.37 -0.88 -1.21
C GLY A 88 -0.03 -2.07 -0.31
N ALA A 89 0.00 -1.87 1.02
CA ALA A 89 0.22 -2.95 1.97
C ALA A 89 -0.91 -4.00 1.91
N ALA A 90 -2.17 -3.57 1.83
CA ALA A 90 -3.31 -4.47 1.68
C ALA A 90 -3.22 -5.29 0.39
N ILE A 91 -2.80 -4.68 -0.73
CA ILE A 91 -2.57 -5.36 -2.02
C ILE A 91 -1.44 -6.38 -1.87
N THR A 92 -0.32 -6.00 -1.26
CA THR A 92 0.83 -6.89 -1.04
C THR A 92 0.41 -8.12 -0.24
N ILE A 93 -0.26 -7.95 0.90
CA ILE A 93 -0.74 -9.05 1.74
C ILE A 93 -1.66 -9.97 0.94
N THR A 94 -2.67 -9.39 0.26
CA THR A 94 -3.66 -10.17 -0.48
C THR A 94 -3.03 -10.94 -1.64
N VAL A 95 -2.24 -10.27 -2.49
CA VAL A 95 -1.67 -10.89 -3.70
C VAL A 95 -0.64 -11.96 -3.34
N MET A 96 0.25 -11.70 -2.36
CA MET A 96 1.26 -12.68 -1.94
C MET A 96 0.62 -13.91 -1.29
N THR A 97 -0.41 -13.72 -0.47
CA THR A 97 -1.16 -14.84 0.13
C THR A 97 -1.89 -15.65 -0.93
N MET A 98 -2.57 -14.99 -1.88
CA MET A 98 -3.26 -15.67 -2.99
C MET A 98 -2.29 -16.44 -3.89
N ALA A 99 -1.13 -15.85 -4.20
CA ALA A 99 -0.10 -16.51 -4.99
C ALA A 99 0.44 -17.75 -4.27
N THR A 100 0.62 -17.68 -2.96
CA THR A 100 1.04 -18.81 -2.13
C THR A 100 -0.01 -19.92 -2.13
N ALA A 101 -1.28 -19.59 -1.88
CA ALA A 101 -2.38 -20.54 -1.92
C ALA A 101 -2.47 -21.23 -3.31
N PHE A 102 -2.36 -20.46 -4.39
CA PHE A 102 -2.37 -20.99 -5.74
C PHE A 102 -1.19 -21.94 -6.00
N THR A 103 0.02 -21.59 -5.55
CA THR A 103 1.23 -22.41 -5.70
C THR A 103 1.10 -23.75 -4.97
N LEU A 104 0.42 -23.74 -3.83
CA LEU A 104 0.14 -24.96 -3.05
C LEU A 104 -1.07 -25.76 -3.56
N GLY A 105 -1.73 -25.31 -4.64
CA GLY A 105 -2.91 -25.97 -5.18
C GLY A 105 -4.17 -25.81 -4.30
N ILE A 106 -4.17 -24.85 -3.39
CA ILE A 106 -5.34 -24.57 -2.52
C ILE A 106 -6.37 -23.82 -3.36
N HIS A 107 -7.57 -24.38 -3.45
CA HIS A 107 -8.68 -23.71 -4.13
C HIS A 107 -9.26 -22.62 -3.27
N VAL A 108 -9.22 -21.38 -3.78
CA VAL A 108 -9.77 -20.21 -3.09
C VAL A 108 -11.15 -19.90 -3.66
N ASP A 109 -12.17 -19.98 -2.84
CA ASP A 109 -13.53 -19.57 -3.16
C ASP A 109 -13.73 -18.06 -2.98
N ILE A 110 -14.76 -17.49 -3.63
CA ILE A 110 -15.05 -16.05 -3.60
C ILE A 110 -15.28 -15.52 -2.18
N PRO A 111 -16.09 -16.18 -1.31
CA PRO A 111 -16.27 -15.74 0.07
C PRO A 111 -14.95 -15.62 0.84
N THR A 112 -14.08 -16.63 0.74
CA THR A 112 -12.76 -16.61 1.41
C THR A 112 -11.86 -15.50 0.86
N ALA A 113 -11.90 -15.23 -0.45
CA ALA A 113 -11.16 -14.13 -1.06
C ALA A 113 -11.64 -12.76 -0.53
N ILE A 114 -12.95 -12.59 -0.32
CA ILE A 114 -13.51 -11.36 0.29
C ILE A 114 -13.05 -11.21 1.73
N ILE A 115 -13.09 -12.28 2.53
CA ILE A 115 -12.62 -12.27 3.92
C ILE A 115 -11.13 -11.94 3.97
N LEU A 116 -10.31 -12.53 3.09
CA LEU A 116 -8.90 -12.21 2.97
C LEU A 116 -8.68 -10.72 2.67
N SER A 117 -9.45 -10.14 1.74
CA SER A 117 -9.30 -8.74 1.37
C SER A 117 -9.66 -7.80 2.53
N LEU A 118 -10.71 -8.11 3.28
CA LEU A 118 -11.09 -7.36 4.49
C LEU A 118 -10.02 -7.49 5.58
N LEU A 119 -9.54 -8.70 5.82
CA LEU A 119 -8.49 -8.97 6.79
C LEU A 119 -7.20 -8.22 6.41
N ALA A 120 -6.80 -8.27 5.14
CA ALA A 120 -5.62 -7.57 4.63
C ALA A 120 -5.75 -6.05 4.80
N ALA A 121 -6.91 -5.46 4.49
CA ALA A 121 -7.16 -4.04 4.65
C ALA A 121 -7.07 -3.60 6.13
N LEU A 122 -7.69 -4.34 7.05
CA LEU A 122 -7.62 -4.06 8.48
C LEU A 122 -6.21 -4.22 9.03
N SER A 123 -5.50 -5.28 8.60
CA SER A 123 -4.15 -5.58 9.06
C SER A 123 -3.13 -4.58 8.52
N ALA A 124 -3.33 -4.10 7.29
CA ALA A 124 -2.47 -3.09 6.69
C ALA A 124 -2.37 -1.82 7.55
N CYS A 125 -3.46 -1.43 8.24
CA CYS A 125 -3.43 -0.32 9.20
C CYS A 125 -2.48 -0.57 10.38
N GLY A 126 -2.09 -1.82 10.65
CA GLY A 126 -1.12 -2.21 11.67
C GLY A 126 0.33 -2.35 11.17
N ALA A 127 0.56 -2.14 9.88
CA ALA A 127 1.88 -2.34 9.26
C ALA A 127 2.97 -1.33 9.69
N SER A 128 2.62 -0.35 10.49
CA SER A 128 3.53 0.65 11.11
C SER A 128 4.33 1.54 10.15
N GLY A 129 4.06 1.54 8.85
CA GLY A 129 4.72 2.42 7.87
C GLY A 129 6.25 2.27 7.80
N VAL A 130 6.77 1.08 8.15
CA VAL A 130 8.19 0.73 8.08
C VAL A 130 8.49 -0.16 6.88
N ALA A 131 9.73 -0.15 6.41
CA ALA A 131 10.14 -0.97 5.27
C ALA A 131 9.85 -2.46 5.50
N GLY A 132 9.14 -3.09 4.55
CA GLY A 132 8.77 -4.49 4.62
C GLY A 132 7.68 -4.82 5.65
N GLY A 133 7.02 -3.83 6.24
CA GLY A 133 5.99 -4.04 7.26
C GLY A 133 4.81 -4.89 6.77
N SER A 134 4.39 -4.72 5.53
CA SER A 134 3.32 -5.51 4.90
C SER A 134 3.66 -6.99 4.79
N LEU A 135 4.94 -7.34 4.53
CA LEU A 135 5.39 -8.72 4.40
C LEU A 135 5.23 -9.51 5.70
N LEU A 136 5.43 -8.86 6.85
CA LEU A 136 5.31 -9.50 8.16
C LEU A 136 3.87 -9.89 8.51
N LEU A 137 2.88 -9.38 7.79
CA LEU A 137 1.46 -9.71 7.96
C LEU A 137 0.99 -10.86 7.08
N ILE A 138 1.82 -11.33 6.13
CA ILE A 138 1.50 -12.47 5.25
C ILE A 138 1.22 -13.75 6.04
N PRO A 139 1.98 -14.15 7.08
CA PRO A 139 1.69 -15.38 7.85
C PRO A 139 0.29 -15.38 8.45
N MET A 140 -0.16 -14.24 8.98
CA MET A 140 -1.51 -14.12 9.51
C MET A 140 -2.58 -14.32 8.41
N ALA A 141 -2.36 -13.76 7.21
CA ALA A 141 -3.27 -13.97 6.09
C ALA A 141 -3.21 -15.41 5.55
N CYS A 142 -2.05 -16.04 5.55
CA CYS A 142 -1.85 -17.44 5.17
C CYS A 142 -2.57 -18.42 6.12
N SER A 143 -2.67 -18.09 7.40
CA SER A 143 -3.38 -18.91 8.37
C SER A 143 -4.86 -19.09 8.04
N LEU A 144 -5.48 -18.16 7.33
CA LEU A 144 -6.86 -18.25 6.83
C LEU A 144 -7.06 -19.46 5.89
N PHE A 145 -6.01 -19.86 5.18
CA PHE A 145 -6.01 -21.01 4.25
C PHE A 145 -5.40 -22.27 4.88
N GLY A 146 -5.10 -22.27 6.18
CA GLY A 146 -4.44 -23.39 6.85
C GLY A 146 -2.99 -23.62 6.38
N ILE A 147 -2.37 -22.62 5.78
CA ILE A 147 -0.96 -22.69 5.37
C ILE A 147 -0.08 -22.63 6.62
N SER A 148 0.88 -23.54 6.72
CA SER A 148 1.78 -23.61 7.88
C SER A 148 2.68 -22.38 7.98
N ASP A 149 3.07 -22.05 9.23
CA ASP A 149 3.95 -20.92 9.49
C ASP A 149 5.31 -21.05 8.81
N ASP A 150 5.84 -22.28 8.68
CA ASP A 150 7.10 -22.53 8.00
C ASP A 150 7.05 -22.10 6.52
N ILE A 151 5.97 -22.40 5.82
CA ILE A 151 5.78 -22.02 4.42
C ILE A 151 5.57 -20.51 4.32
N SER A 152 4.73 -19.95 5.18
CA SER A 152 4.44 -18.52 5.15
C SER A 152 5.67 -17.68 5.47
N MET A 153 6.54 -18.14 6.39
CA MET A 153 7.81 -17.47 6.66
C MET A 153 8.82 -17.59 5.52
N GLN A 154 8.78 -18.67 4.72
CA GLN A 154 9.57 -18.74 3.47
C GLN A 154 9.08 -17.70 2.45
N VAL A 155 7.76 -17.50 2.33
CA VAL A 155 7.20 -16.45 1.46
C VAL A 155 7.65 -15.06 1.91
N VAL A 156 7.65 -14.79 3.21
CA VAL A 156 8.17 -13.54 3.79
C VAL A 156 9.64 -13.36 3.45
N ALA A 157 10.47 -14.39 3.63
CA ALA A 157 11.90 -14.32 3.33
C ALA A 157 12.16 -14.04 1.83
N VAL A 158 11.45 -14.71 0.94
CA VAL A 158 11.49 -14.43 -0.50
C VAL A 158 11.04 -13.00 -0.78
N GLY A 159 9.94 -12.56 -0.17
CA GLY A 159 9.42 -11.20 -0.29
C GLY A 159 10.45 -10.13 0.08
N PHE A 160 11.22 -10.34 1.15
CA PHE A 160 12.32 -9.42 1.53
C PHE A 160 13.45 -9.36 0.51
N ILE A 161 13.75 -10.47 -0.18
CA ILE A 161 14.84 -10.53 -1.16
C ILE A 161 14.42 -9.85 -2.47
N ILE A 162 13.24 -10.18 -2.99
CA ILE A 162 12.79 -9.73 -4.31
C ILE A 162 11.90 -8.47 -4.25
N GLY A 163 11.27 -8.23 -3.12
CA GLY A 163 10.26 -7.19 -2.92
C GLY A 163 10.79 -5.77 -2.71
N VAL A 164 12.11 -5.53 -2.83
CA VAL A 164 12.67 -4.18 -2.61
C VAL A 164 12.04 -3.13 -3.52
N VAL A 165 11.86 -3.44 -4.81
CA VAL A 165 11.22 -2.54 -5.78
C VAL A 165 9.73 -2.41 -5.49
N GLN A 166 9.06 -3.51 -5.16
CA GLN A 166 7.65 -3.53 -4.80
C GLN A 166 7.37 -2.67 -3.56
N ASP A 167 8.14 -2.85 -2.49
CA ASP A 167 8.05 -2.09 -1.24
C ASP A 167 8.30 -0.58 -1.46
N SER A 168 9.24 -0.24 -2.35
CA SER A 168 9.47 1.14 -2.77
C SER A 168 8.28 1.76 -3.50
N VAL A 169 7.67 1.00 -4.42
CA VAL A 169 6.44 1.43 -5.14
C VAL A 169 5.27 1.50 -4.18
N GLU A 170 5.07 0.50 -3.34
CA GLU A 170 4.05 0.45 -2.29
C GLU A 170 4.09 1.72 -1.43
N THR A 171 5.25 2.04 -0.87
CA THR A 171 5.43 3.22 -0.01
C THR A 171 5.19 4.51 -0.78
N ALA A 172 5.70 4.62 -2.01
CA ALA A 172 5.51 5.81 -2.83
C ALA A 172 4.03 6.07 -3.14
N LEU A 173 3.24 5.02 -3.39
CA LEU A 173 1.82 5.14 -3.71
C LEU A 173 0.97 5.38 -2.47
N ASN A 174 1.18 4.66 -1.37
CA ASN A 174 0.51 4.91 -0.08
C ASN A 174 0.68 6.37 0.30
N TYR A 175 1.91 6.85 0.20
CA TYR A 175 2.29 8.18 0.61
C TYR A 175 1.75 9.30 -0.31
N ALA A 176 1.66 9.05 -1.61
CA ALA A 176 1.08 10.00 -2.54
C ALA A 176 -0.45 10.10 -2.36
N ASN A 177 -1.10 9.03 -1.89
CA ASN A 177 -2.53 9.01 -1.58
C ASN A 177 -2.86 9.90 -0.39
N ASP A 178 -2.05 9.91 0.68
CA ASP A 178 -2.28 10.72 1.88
C ASP A 178 -2.56 12.19 1.57
N LYS A 179 -1.94 12.73 0.53
CA LYS A 179 -2.12 14.12 0.10
C LYS A 179 -3.33 14.34 -0.80
N SER A 180 -3.78 13.31 -1.48
CA SER A 180 -4.91 13.43 -2.40
C SER A 180 -6.23 13.63 -1.65
N TYR A 181 -6.23 13.38 -0.33
CA TYR A 181 -7.39 13.50 0.56
C TYR A 181 -7.31 14.71 1.50
N CYS A 182 -6.22 15.47 1.52
CA CYS A 182 -6.10 16.77 2.18
C CYS A 182 -6.60 17.90 1.27
#